data_172ff41448337dc9d5cc4de5d9945a57
#
_entry.id   172ff41448337dc9d5cc4de5d9945a57
#
_cell.length_a   1.000
_cell.length_b   1.000
_cell.length_c   1.000
_cell.angle_alpha   90.00
_cell.angle_beta   90.00
_cell.angle_gamma   90.00
#
_symmetry.space_group_name_H-M   'P 1'
#
loop_
_entity.id
_entity.type
_entity.pdbx_description
1 polymer ?
#
loop_
_entity_poly.entity_id
_entity_poly.type
_entity_poly.pdbx_seq_one_letter_code
_entity_poly.pdbx_strand_id
1 'polypeptide(L)'
;MGYSLNITQADAVLEKLRKDYRVFAPRRFPKQGRYSDTDIVRYAEVEHFSDIVWDVKSDYPAKEVLTPIQQTIFYFTEDEYRASKVATKPILLLARPCDINAQKIQARIYAGNGGYDDFYYTRMRELVTFALMECGGGDDTCFCVSMGTNRTDDYAIALRFSPEGVVVGVEDESFAPYFDGMPQEDYTPAFVEENELKVTPPDLSDI
;
A
#
# COMPACT_ATOMS: atom_id res chain seq x y z
N MET A 1 14.15 -7.70 -12.55
CA MET A 1 15.27 -6.73 -12.80
C MET A 1 15.27 -5.74 -11.65
N GLY A 2 16.45 -5.36 -11.13
CA GLY A 2 16.52 -4.47 -9.96
C GLY A 2 17.35 -3.22 -10.22
N TYR A 3 17.13 -2.20 -9.38
CA TYR A 3 17.77 -0.89 -9.47
C TYR A 3 18.09 -0.36 -8.08
N SER A 4 19.26 0.30 -7.94
CA SER A 4 19.67 0.96 -6.70
C SER A 4 19.57 2.48 -6.87
N LEU A 5 18.82 3.12 -6.00
CA LEU A 5 18.52 4.55 -6.09
C LEU A 5 18.92 5.25 -4.79
N ASN A 6 19.72 6.30 -4.89
CA ASN A 6 19.86 7.24 -3.79
C ASN A 6 18.59 8.11 -3.64
N ILE A 7 18.51 8.90 -2.57
CA ILE A 7 17.32 9.72 -2.27
C ILE A 7 16.93 10.64 -3.44
N THR A 8 17.90 11.31 -4.07
CA THR A 8 17.64 12.22 -5.20
C THR A 8 17.10 11.46 -6.42
N GLN A 9 17.65 10.29 -6.71
CA GLN A 9 17.18 9.44 -7.80
C GLN A 9 15.78 8.88 -7.50
N ALA A 10 15.53 8.50 -6.25
CA ALA A 10 14.22 8.03 -5.80
C ALA A 10 13.15 9.12 -5.94
N ASP A 11 13.46 10.37 -5.57
CA ASP A 11 12.58 11.52 -5.81
C ASP A 11 12.28 11.72 -7.30
N ALA A 12 13.30 11.64 -8.16
CA ALA A 12 13.13 11.78 -9.61
C ALA A 12 12.25 10.66 -10.22
N VAL A 13 12.39 9.42 -9.74
CA VAL A 13 11.53 8.30 -10.13
C VAL A 13 10.11 8.50 -9.62
N LEU A 14 9.95 8.91 -8.35
CA LEU A 14 8.65 9.21 -7.77
C LEU A 14 7.92 10.32 -8.55
N GLU A 15 8.62 11.36 -8.96
CA GLU A 15 8.05 12.43 -9.80
C GLU A 15 7.54 11.89 -11.16
N LYS A 16 8.28 10.97 -11.79
CA LYS A 16 7.83 10.31 -13.03
C LYS A 16 6.57 9.47 -12.76
N LEU A 17 6.58 8.61 -11.72
CA LEU A 17 5.44 7.78 -11.34
C LEU A 17 4.20 8.63 -11.03
N ARG A 18 4.36 9.77 -10.37
CA ARG A 18 3.26 10.69 -10.05
C ARG A 18 2.60 11.35 -11.25
N LYS A 19 3.18 11.31 -12.44
CA LYS A 19 2.50 11.76 -13.67
C LYS A 19 1.34 10.82 -14.03
N ASP A 20 1.54 9.52 -13.87
CA ASP A 20 0.60 8.49 -14.27
C ASP A 20 -0.23 7.94 -13.11
N TYR A 21 0.33 7.91 -11.90
CA TYR A 21 -0.28 7.37 -10.69
C TYR A 21 -0.48 8.43 -9.60
N ARG A 22 -1.45 8.21 -8.75
CA ARG A 22 -1.45 8.76 -7.39
C ARG A 22 -0.67 7.78 -6.52
N VAL A 23 0.40 8.22 -5.89
CA VAL A 23 1.26 7.34 -5.09
C VAL A 23 0.91 7.46 -3.63
N PHE A 24 0.46 6.37 -3.00
CA PHE A 24 0.11 6.30 -1.59
C PHE A 24 1.12 5.46 -0.83
N ALA A 25 1.54 5.95 0.33
CA ALA A 25 2.43 5.26 1.25
C ALA A 25 2.10 5.64 2.70
N PRO A 26 2.64 4.93 3.70
CA PRO A 26 2.63 5.40 5.08
C PRO A 26 3.33 6.76 5.16
N ARG A 27 2.65 7.75 5.74
CA ARG A 27 3.11 9.13 5.91
C ARG A 27 2.87 9.58 7.34
N ARG A 28 3.81 10.36 7.89
CA ARG A 28 3.73 10.91 9.25
C ARG A 28 2.97 12.23 9.24
N PHE A 29 2.04 12.36 10.17
CA PHE A 29 1.28 13.59 10.45
C PHE A 29 1.63 14.08 11.86
N PRO A 30 2.48 15.12 11.97
CA PRO A 30 2.91 15.62 13.26
C PRO A 30 1.75 16.19 14.07
N LYS A 31 1.71 15.86 15.37
CA LYS A 31 0.70 16.37 16.32
C LYS A 31 -0.76 16.07 15.95
N GLN A 32 -1.00 15.04 15.15
CA GLN A 32 -2.35 14.60 14.77
C GLN A 32 -2.69 13.21 15.34
N GLY A 33 -1.90 12.73 16.27
CA GLY A 33 -2.12 11.48 16.95
C GLY A 33 -3.26 11.53 17.95
N ARG A 34 -3.41 10.45 18.71
CA ARG A 34 -4.47 10.31 19.71
C ARG A 34 -4.38 11.35 20.84
N TYR A 35 -3.18 11.82 21.13
CA TYR A 35 -2.89 12.87 22.10
C TYR A 35 -2.29 14.07 21.38
N SER A 36 -2.45 15.28 21.94
CA SER A 36 -2.09 16.54 21.30
C SER A 36 -0.60 16.73 20.96
N ASP A 37 0.26 15.93 21.56
CA ASP A 37 1.72 15.94 21.40
C ASP A 37 2.26 14.72 20.63
N THR A 38 1.39 13.78 20.22
CA THR A 38 1.78 12.61 19.48
C THR A 38 1.58 12.76 17.98
N ASP A 39 2.44 12.10 17.22
CA ASP A 39 2.29 11.97 15.77
C ASP A 39 1.41 10.76 15.44
N ILE A 40 0.93 10.71 14.21
CA ILE A 40 0.25 9.54 13.66
C ILE A 40 0.84 9.20 12.30
N VAL A 41 0.98 7.91 12.01
CA VAL A 41 1.38 7.41 10.69
C VAL A 41 0.17 6.77 10.03
N ARG A 42 -0.23 7.31 8.87
CA ARG A 42 -1.35 6.82 8.07
C ARG A 42 -1.00 6.75 6.60
N TYR A 43 -1.76 5.99 5.83
CA TYR A 43 -1.64 5.99 4.38
C TYR A 43 -2.17 7.30 3.81
N ALA A 44 -1.32 7.98 3.03
CA ALA A 44 -1.66 9.22 2.34
C ALA A 44 -0.88 9.34 1.03
N GLU A 45 -1.31 10.25 0.18
CA GLU A 45 -0.58 10.58 -1.03
C GLU A 45 0.76 11.25 -0.68
N VAL A 46 1.85 10.77 -1.29
CA VAL A 46 3.21 11.24 -1.06
C VAL A 46 3.73 12.01 -2.27
N GLU A 47 4.50 13.06 -2.00
CA GLU A 47 5.06 13.93 -3.02
C GLU A 47 6.57 13.79 -3.14
N HIS A 48 7.23 13.49 -2.04
CA HIS A 48 8.66 13.30 -1.93
C HIS A 48 8.98 11.94 -1.33
N PHE A 49 10.14 11.40 -1.68
CA PHE A 49 10.63 10.14 -1.12
C PHE A 49 10.75 10.22 0.41
N SER A 50 11.13 11.38 0.94
CA SER A 50 11.19 11.66 2.37
C SER A 50 9.84 11.66 3.11
N ASP A 51 8.72 11.72 2.40
CA ASP A 51 7.38 11.59 2.99
C ASP A 51 7.08 10.15 3.41
N ILE A 52 7.76 9.17 2.79
CA ILE A 52 7.49 7.74 2.98
C ILE A 52 8.07 7.28 4.31
N VAL A 53 7.20 6.80 5.19
CA VAL A 53 7.58 6.19 6.46
C VAL A 53 7.65 4.67 6.26
N TRP A 54 8.86 4.12 6.27
CA TRP A 54 9.12 2.71 6.01
C TRP A 54 9.59 1.92 7.24
N ASP A 55 10.15 2.60 8.22
CA ASP A 55 10.82 2.05 9.40
C ASP A 55 9.88 1.77 10.58
N VAL A 56 8.68 2.35 10.58
CA VAL A 56 7.66 2.11 11.60
C VAL A 56 6.34 1.64 10.99
N LYS A 57 5.55 0.93 11.78
CA LYS A 57 4.21 0.48 11.40
C LYS A 57 3.25 1.67 11.34
N SER A 58 2.36 1.68 10.35
CA SER A 58 1.27 2.67 10.32
C SER A 58 0.22 2.37 11.38
N ASP A 59 -0.33 3.42 11.99
CA ASP A 59 -1.39 3.32 13.00
C ASP A 59 -2.74 2.89 12.38
N TYR A 60 -2.90 3.10 11.06
CA TYR A 60 -4.09 2.72 10.30
C TYR A 60 -3.71 1.86 9.09
N PRO A 61 -4.55 0.88 8.74
CA PRO A 61 -4.25 -0.05 7.66
C PRO A 61 -4.40 0.59 6.27
N ALA A 62 -3.71 0.03 5.28
CA ALA A 62 -3.76 0.44 3.88
C ALA A 62 -5.18 0.44 3.25
N LYS A 63 -6.11 -0.32 3.85
CA LYS A 63 -7.50 -0.40 3.36
C LYS A 63 -8.23 0.95 3.30
N GLU A 64 -7.80 1.97 4.06
CA GLU A 64 -8.37 3.31 4.01
C GLU A 64 -8.27 3.96 2.63
N VAL A 65 -7.31 3.51 1.79
CA VAL A 65 -7.17 3.98 0.41
C VAL A 65 -8.29 3.44 -0.48
N LEU A 66 -8.73 2.20 -0.24
CA LEU A 66 -9.79 1.55 -1.02
C LEU A 66 -11.19 1.79 -0.44
N THR A 67 -11.27 1.78 0.88
CA THR A 67 -12.52 2.00 1.63
C THR A 67 -12.35 3.18 2.57
N PRO A 68 -12.45 4.42 2.09
CA PRO A 68 -12.28 5.60 2.92
C PRO A 68 -13.34 5.64 4.03
N ILE A 69 -12.96 6.16 5.19
CA ILE A 69 -13.86 6.28 6.37
C ILE A 69 -15.11 7.08 6.03
N GLN A 70 -14.99 8.05 5.14
CA GLN A 70 -16.08 8.89 4.68
C GLN A 70 -15.98 9.14 3.19
N GLN A 71 -17.08 8.97 2.47
CA GLN A 71 -17.16 9.21 1.03
C GLN A 71 -18.45 9.95 0.70
N THR A 72 -18.34 11.01 -0.11
CA THR A 72 -19.51 11.69 -0.66
C THR A 72 -20.02 10.90 -1.85
N ILE A 73 -21.22 10.37 -1.78
CA ILE A 73 -21.85 9.60 -2.85
C ILE A 73 -22.51 10.54 -3.85
N PHE A 74 -23.27 11.52 -3.36
CA PHE A 74 -23.90 12.53 -4.20
C PHE A 74 -24.14 13.83 -3.41
N TYR A 75 -24.34 14.91 -4.15
CA TYR A 75 -24.78 16.20 -3.68
C TYR A 75 -26.23 16.39 -4.09
N PHE A 76 -27.06 16.96 -3.26
CA PHE A 76 -28.46 17.24 -3.60
C PHE A 76 -28.93 18.59 -3.04
N THR A 77 -29.88 19.17 -3.73
CA THR A 77 -30.72 20.29 -3.29
C THR A 77 -32.18 19.84 -3.37
N GLU A 78 -33.14 20.73 -3.12
CA GLU A 78 -34.56 20.43 -3.25
C GLU A 78 -34.95 20.06 -4.68
N ASP A 79 -34.28 20.65 -5.67
CA ASP A 79 -34.64 20.52 -7.09
C ASP A 79 -33.63 19.66 -7.92
N GLU A 80 -32.42 19.46 -7.43
CA GLU A 80 -31.35 18.83 -8.22
C GLU A 80 -30.52 17.85 -7.38
N TYR A 81 -30.02 16.81 -8.04
CA TYR A 81 -28.96 15.96 -7.46
C TYR A 81 -27.80 15.80 -8.45
N ARG A 82 -26.60 15.63 -7.92
CA ARG A 82 -25.38 15.40 -8.72
C ARG A 82 -24.50 14.37 -8.04
N ALA A 83 -24.10 13.33 -8.79
CA ALA A 83 -23.13 12.36 -8.31
C ALA A 83 -21.77 13.04 -8.02
N SER A 84 -21.06 12.55 -7.02
CA SER A 84 -19.70 13.01 -6.76
C SER A 84 -18.78 12.64 -7.93
N LYS A 85 -17.75 13.44 -8.13
CA LYS A 85 -16.71 13.11 -9.11
C LYS A 85 -15.95 11.86 -8.66
N VAL A 86 -15.80 10.91 -9.56
CA VAL A 86 -15.06 9.67 -9.32
C VAL A 86 -13.60 9.92 -9.65
N ALA A 87 -12.72 9.42 -8.79
CA ALA A 87 -11.30 9.32 -9.13
C ALA A 87 -11.13 8.35 -10.30
N THR A 88 -10.35 8.75 -11.29
CA THR A 88 -10.05 7.94 -12.50
C THR A 88 -8.55 7.69 -12.65
N LYS A 89 -7.71 8.44 -11.92
CA LYS A 89 -6.27 8.30 -11.99
C LYS A 89 -5.84 7.05 -11.22
N PRO A 90 -5.05 6.15 -11.84
CA PRO A 90 -4.53 4.97 -11.18
C PRO A 90 -3.79 5.28 -9.88
N ILE A 91 -3.79 4.32 -8.98
CA ILE A 91 -3.15 4.40 -7.67
C ILE A 91 -2.03 3.38 -7.59
N LEU A 92 -0.82 3.84 -7.26
CA LEU A 92 0.28 2.98 -6.82
C LEU A 92 0.31 3.00 -5.30
N LEU A 93 -0.05 1.88 -4.68
CA LEU A 93 -0.13 1.76 -3.22
C LEU A 93 1.07 0.99 -2.68
N LEU A 94 1.96 1.70 -2.00
CA LEU A 94 3.09 1.10 -1.30
C LEU A 94 2.59 0.45 -0.01
N ALA A 95 2.66 -0.87 0.06
CA ALA A 95 2.10 -1.62 1.19
C ALA A 95 2.98 -2.82 1.58
N ARG A 96 2.92 -3.22 2.84
CA ARG A 96 3.60 -4.41 3.34
C ARG A 96 2.87 -5.69 2.88
N PRO A 97 3.54 -6.86 2.86
CA PRO A 97 2.91 -8.11 2.42
C PRO A 97 1.58 -8.41 3.14
N CYS A 98 1.53 -8.19 4.45
CA CYS A 98 0.32 -8.43 5.24
C CYS A 98 -0.83 -7.49 4.87
N ASP A 99 -0.55 -6.22 4.54
CA ASP A 99 -1.56 -5.27 4.08
C ASP A 99 -2.09 -5.65 2.67
N ILE A 100 -1.21 -6.08 1.77
CA ILE A 100 -1.60 -6.55 0.42
C ILE A 100 -2.49 -7.80 0.54
N ASN A 101 -2.09 -8.78 1.35
CA ASN A 101 -2.91 -9.97 1.59
C ASN A 101 -4.25 -9.65 2.27
N ALA A 102 -4.29 -8.65 3.16
CA ALA A 102 -5.54 -8.18 3.74
C ALA A 102 -6.50 -7.63 2.68
N GLN A 103 -5.98 -7.00 1.61
CA GLN A 103 -6.82 -6.55 0.49
C GLN A 103 -7.39 -7.72 -0.32
N LYS A 104 -6.64 -8.83 -0.47
CA LYS A 104 -7.16 -10.05 -1.10
C LYS A 104 -8.35 -10.63 -0.30
N ILE A 105 -8.27 -10.62 1.03
CA ILE A 105 -9.36 -11.06 1.91
C ILE A 105 -10.54 -10.08 1.80
N GLN A 106 -10.28 -8.79 1.83
CA GLN A 106 -11.31 -7.76 1.69
C GLN A 106 -12.05 -7.87 0.35
N ALA A 107 -11.32 -8.16 -0.73
CA ALA A 107 -11.92 -8.38 -2.05
C ALA A 107 -12.93 -9.54 -2.05
N ARG A 108 -12.67 -10.63 -1.30
CA ARG A 108 -13.62 -11.74 -1.17
C ARG A 108 -14.94 -11.34 -0.50
N ILE A 109 -14.91 -10.28 0.33
CA ILE A 109 -16.12 -9.78 1.02
C ILE A 109 -16.91 -8.84 0.10
N TYR A 110 -16.23 -7.96 -0.64
CA TYR A 110 -16.86 -6.89 -1.40
C TYR A 110 -17.08 -7.22 -2.89
N ALA A 111 -16.36 -8.20 -3.45
CA ALA A 111 -16.45 -8.59 -4.85
C ALA A 111 -16.91 -10.04 -4.97
N GLY A 112 -18.07 -10.26 -5.58
CA GLY A 112 -18.64 -11.59 -5.86
C GLY A 112 -19.28 -12.28 -4.66
N ASN A 113 -19.35 -11.68 -3.50
CA ASN A 113 -19.97 -12.28 -2.31
C ASN A 113 -21.51 -12.34 -2.46
N GLY A 114 -22.07 -13.56 -2.38
CA GLY A 114 -23.49 -13.77 -2.60
C GLY A 114 -24.00 -13.41 -4.01
N GLY A 115 -23.08 -13.32 -4.99
CA GLY A 115 -23.40 -12.98 -6.37
C GLY A 115 -23.52 -11.47 -6.65
N TYR A 116 -23.10 -10.63 -5.72
CA TYR A 116 -23.13 -9.18 -5.85
C TYR A 116 -21.74 -8.57 -5.61
N ASP A 117 -21.43 -7.51 -6.36
CA ASP A 117 -20.25 -6.69 -6.19
C ASP A 117 -20.61 -5.37 -5.50
N ASP A 118 -19.81 -4.95 -4.53
CA ASP A 118 -19.86 -3.57 -4.07
C ASP A 118 -19.26 -2.66 -5.14
N PHE A 119 -20.11 -1.85 -5.74
CA PHE A 119 -19.75 -0.96 -6.84
C PHE A 119 -18.61 0.00 -6.49
N TYR A 120 -18.60 0.55 -5.29
CA TYR A 120 -17.61 1.54 -4.88
C TYR A 120 -16.26 0.90 -4.62
N TYR A 121 -16.25 -0.25 -3.94
CA TYR A 121 -15.04 -1.01 -3.68
C TYR A 121 -14.40 -1.52 -4.98
N THR A 122 -15.18 -2.19 -5.83
CA THR A 122 -14.68 -2.79 -7.07
C THR A 122 -14.01 -1.75 -7.95
N ARG A 123 -14.67 -0.62 -8.14
CA ARG A 123 -14.13 0.49 -8.91
C ARG A 123 -12.83 1.08 -8.33
N MET A 124 -12.73 1.20 -7.02
CA MET A 124 -11.48 1.65 -6.39
C MET A 124 -10.39 0.60 -6.49
N ARG A 125 -10.72 -0.69 -6.32
CA ARG A 125 -9.76 -1.80 -6.41
C ARG A 125 -9.14 -1.91 -7.82
N GLU A 126 -9.93 -1.68 -8.86
CA GLU A 126 -9.45 -1.67 -10.26
C GLU A 126 -8.40 -0.59 -10.54
N LEU A 127 -8.40 0.50 -9.79
CA LEU A 127 -7.40 1.56 -9.94
C LEU A 127 -6.10 1.27 -9.18
N VAL A 128 -6.09 0.30 -8.25
CA VAL A 128 -4.95 0.08 -7.35
C VAL A 128 -4.00 -0.99 -7.88
N THR A 129 -2.75 -0.58 -8.10
CA THR A 129 -1.57 -1.44 -8.28
C THR A 129 -0.74 -1.40 -6.99
N PHE A 130 -0.30 -2.55 -6.52
CA PHE A 130 0.54 -2.62 -5.32
C PHE A 130 2.01 -2.45 -5.65
N ALA A 131 2.70 -1.72 -4.78
CA ALA A 131 4.15 -1.71 -4.66
C ALA A 131 4.51 -2.33 -3.30
N LEU A 132 5.22 -3.44 -3.32
CA LEU A 132 5.62 -4.15 -2.11
C LEU A 132 6.67 -3.34 -1.34
N MET A 133 6.40 -2.99 -0.10
CA MET A 133 7.39 -2.50 0.85
C MET A 133 7.91 -3.68 1.67
N GLU A 134 9.21 -3.98 1.59
CA GLU A 134 9.80 -4.97 2.49
C GLU A 134 9.60 -4.57 3.95
N CYS A 135 9.35 -5.57 4.78
CA CYS A 135 9.20 -5.37 6.22
C CYS A 135 10.47 -5.79 6.94
N GLY A 136 11.08 -4.88 7.71
CA GLY A 136 12.38 -5.08 8.38
C GLY A 136 12.35 -5.98 9.63
N GLY A 137 11.25 -6.73 9.88
CA GLY A 137 11.17 -7.65 11.02
C GLY A 137 9.83 -7.62 11.73
N GLY A 138 9.05 -6.59 11.50
CA GLY A 138 7.76 -6.44 12.18
C GLY A 138 7.90 -5.76 13.55
N ASP A 139 6.83 -5.75 14.27
CA ASP A 139 6.60 -5.16 15.57
C ASP A 139 6.24 -6.31 16.54
N ASP A 140 6.40 -6.14 17.84
CA ASP A 140 6.11 -7.13 18.89
C ASP A 140 4.66 -7.66 18.84
N THR A 141 3.75 -6.88 18.25
CA THR A 141 2.34 -7.28 18.03
C THR A 141 2.09 -7.96 16.67
N CYS A 142 3.10 -8.12 15.82
CA CYS A 142 2.95 -8.73 14.52
C CYS A 142 2.82 -10.25 14.61
N PHE A 143 1.91 -10.85 13.83
CA PHE A 143 1.67 -12.30 13.75
C PHE A 143 1.42 -12.76 12.29
N CYS A 144 1.89 -12.00 11.31
CA CYS A 144 1.67 -12.29 9.89
C CYS A 144 2.25 -13.65 9.46
N VAL A 145 3.35 -14.09 10.08
CA VAL A 145 3.95 -15.42 9.83
C VAL A 145 2.99 -16.53 10.23
N SER A 146 2.40 -16.43 11.43
CA SER A 146 1.42 -17.41 11.92
C SER A 146 0.18 -17.50 11.02
N MET A 147 -0.19 -16.39 10.34
CA MET A 147 -1.34 -16.31 9.45
C MET A 147 -0.99 -16.62 7.99
N GLY A 148 0.28 -16.88 7.65
CA GLY A 148 0.73 -17.08 6.28
C GLY A 148 0.60 -15.84 5.39
N THR A 149 0.55 -14.64 5.99
CA THR A 149 0.37 -13.37 5.27
C THR A 149 1.64 -12.52 5.18
N ASN A 150 2.77 -13.07 5.60
CA ASN A 150 4.10 -12.46 5.57
C ASN A 150 4.71 -12.39 4.16
N ARG A 151 4.16 -13.14 3.19
CA ARG A 151 4.62 -13.21 1.79
C ARG A 151 3.48 -12.93 0.84
N THR A 152 3.78 -12.34 -0.31
CA THR A 152 2.83 -12.10 -1.40
C THR A 152 3.55 -12.04 -2.74
N ASP A 153 2.82 -12.30 -3.80
CA ASP A 153 3.21 -12.19 -5.21
C ASP A 153 2.41 -11.11 -5.97
N ASP A 154 1.49 -10.43 -5.27
CA ASP A 154 0.58 -9.44 -5.85
C ASP A 154 1.19 -8.02 -5.74
N TYR A 155 2.18 -7.73 -6.58
CA TYR A 155 2.80 -6.42 -6.68
C TYR A 155 3.45 -6.22 -8.05
N ALA A 156 3.53 -4.98 -8.50
CA ALA A 156 4.23 -4.61 -9.75
C ALA A 156 5.71 -4.31 -9.53
N ILE A 157 6.03 -3.69 -8.40
CA ILE A 157 7.40 -3.39 -7.98
C ILE A 157 7.56 -3.74 -6.50
N ALA A 158 8.80 -4.05 -6.08
CA ALA A 158 9.14 -4.28 -4.68
C ALA A 158 10.27 -3.34 -4.25
N LEU A 159 10.23 -2.87 -3.01
CA LEU A 159 11.10 -1.81 -2.49
C LEU A 159 11.74 -2.24 -1.16
N ARG A 160 13.06 -2.18 -1.11
CA ARG A 160 13.87 -2.29 0.10
C ARG A 160 14.43 -0.93 0.44
N PHE A 161 13.92 -0.33 1.50
CA PHE A 161 14.34 0.98 1.97
C PHE A 161 15.58 0.90 2.86
N SER A 162 16.40 1.95 2.80
CA SER A 162 17.51 2.21 3.71
C SER A 162 17.62 3.72 3.96
N PRO A 163 18.42 4.15 4.96
CA PRO A 163 18.68 5.58 5.18
C PRO A 163 19.32 6.28 3.98
N GLU A 164 20.04 5.54 3.13
CA GLU A 164 20.77 6.06 1.96
C GLU A 164 19.92 6.12 0.69
N GLY A 165 18.77 5.38 0.66
CA GLY A 165 17.92 5.31 -0.52
C GLY A 165 17.05 4.06 -0.57
N VAL A 166 16.82 3.53 -1.77
CA VAL A 166 15.97 2.37 -1.98
C VAL A 166 16.50 1.47 -3.08
N VAL A 167 16.43 0.16 -2.86
CA VAL A 167 16.60 -0.83 -3.92
C VAL A 167 15.22 -1.28 -4.39
N VAL A 168 15.01 -1.25 -5.70
CA VAL A 168 13.71 -1.54 -6.33
C VAL A 168 13.84 -2.76 -7.22
N GLY A 169 12.96 -3.74 -7.06
CA GLY A 169 12.76 -4.84 -8.00
C GLY A 169 11.52 -4.58 -8.86
N VAL A 170 11.66 -4.77 -10.16
CA VAL A 170 10.54 -4.64 -11.12
C VAL A 170 10.06 -6.03 -11.49
N GLU A 171 8.81 -6.33 -11.17
CA GLU A 171 8.10 -7.57 -11.49
C GLU A 171 7.22 -7.38 -12.74
N ASP A 172 6.47 -6.30 -12.80
CA ASP A 172 5.69 -5.91 -13.98
C ASP A 172 6.55 -5.03 -14.90
N GLU A 173 6.90 -5.55 -16.07
CA GLU A 173 7.76 -4.87 -17.04
C GLU A 173 7.23 -3.50 -17.50
N SER A 174 5.95 -3.23 -17.35
CA SER A 174 5.37 -1.91 -17.66
C SER A 174 5.93 -0.78 -16.79
N PHE A 175 6.50 -1.13 -15.64
CA PHE A 175 7.17 -0.18 -14.73
C PHE A 175 8.65 0.07 -15.08
N ALA A 176 9.30 -0.77 -15.89
CA ALA A 176 10.72 -0.63 -16.22
C ALA A 176 11.09 0.77 -16.77
N PRO A 177 10.28 1.42 -17.62
CA PRO A 177 10.62 2.75 -18.18
C PRO A 177 10.77 3.86 -17.13
N TYR A 178 10.15 3.73 -15.94
CA TYR A 178 10.33 4.74 -14.88
C TYR A 178 11.74 4.75 -14.31
N PHE A 179 12.46 3.64 -14.46
CA PHE A 179 13.82 3.42 -13.94
C PHE A 179 14.90 3.56 -15.00
N ASP A 180 14.57 4.01 -16.21
CA ASP A 180 15.53 4.22 -17.29
C ASP A 180 16.67 5.16 -16.84
N GLY A 181 17.91 4.69 -17.06
CA GLY A 181 19.14 5.39 -16.67
C GLY A 181 19.55 5.25 -15.21
N MET A 182 18.80 4.45 -14.42
CA MET A 182 19.16 4.17 -13.02
C MET A 182 20.20 3.03 -12.93
N PRO A 183 21.08 3.04 -11.90
CA PRO A 183 22.01 1.95 -11.65
C PRO A 183 21.28 0.63 -11.44
N GLN A 184 21.73 -0.43 -12.14
CA GLN A 184 21.17 -1.77 -11.97
C GLN A 184 21.78 -2.47 -10.76
N GLU A 185 20.95 -3.24 -10.06
CA GLU A 185 21.37 -4.07 -8.92
C GLU A 185 20.53 -5.36 -8.91
N ASP A 186 21.13 -6.47 -8.50
CA ASP A 186 20.40 -7.72 -8.29
C ASP A 186 19.46 -7.58 -7.08
N TYR A 187 18.20 -7.92 -7.29
CA TYR A 187 17.19 -7.80 -6.26
C TYR A 187 16.32 -9.04 -6.15
N THR A 188 16.15 -9.48 -4.92
CA THR A 188 15.15 -10.48 -4.54
C THR A 188 14.46 -9.99 -3.28
N PRO A 189 13.12 -9.95 -3.23
CA PRO A 189 12.38 -9.50 -2.04
C PRO A 189 12.68 -10.38 -0.84
N ALA A 190 12.95 -9.76 0.30
CA ALA A 190 13.05 -10.42 1.59
C ALA A 190 11.72 -10.34 2.34
N PHE A 191 11.35 -11.44 2.99
CA PHE A 191 10.14 -11.55 3.78
C PHE A 191 10.47 -11.95 5.21
N VAL A 192 9.68 -11.46 6.16
CA VAL A 192 9.79 -11.83 7.57
C VAL A 192 9.51 -13.32 7.72
N GLU A 193 10.38 -14.04 8.40
CA GLU A 193 10.27 -15.49 8.59
C GLU A 193 9.79 -15.88 10.01
N GLU A 194 9.94 -14.98 10.97
CA GLU A 194 9.48 -15.19 12.36
C GLU A 194 8.83 -13.91 12.91
N ASN A 195 7.83 -14.09 13.77
CA ASN A 195 7.29 -13.04 14.63
C ASN A 195 7.47 -13.44 16.10
N GLU A 196 7.62 -12.45 16.98
CA GLU A 196 7.64 -12.71 18.44
C GLU A 196 6.31 -13.31 18.89
N LEU A 197 5.19 -12.70 18.49
CA LEU A 197 3.85 -13.18 18.76
C LEU A 197 3.51 -14.35 17.83
N LYS A 198 3.29 -15.52 18.42
CA LYS A 198 2.83 -16.72 17.69
C LYS A 198 1.35 -16.95 17.99
N VAL A 199 0.55 -17.03 16.93
CA VAL A 199 -0.88 -17.26 16.99
C VAL A 199 -1.20 -18.58 16.29
N THR A 200 -2.05 -19.40 16.89
CA THR A 200 -2.60 -20.58 16.21
C THR A 200 -3.96 -20.22 15.64
N PRO A 201 -4.10 -20.10 14.30
CA PRO A 201 -5.40 -19.87 13.68
C PRO A 201 -6.35 -21.01 14.04
N PRO A 202 -7.64 -20.72 14.28
CA PRO A 202 -8.62 -21.76 14.48
C PRO A 202 -8.76 -22.62 13.19
N ASP A 203 -9.01 -23.91 13.38
CA ASP A 203 -9.40 -24.77 12.26
C ASP A 203 -10.84 -24.41 11.84
N LEU A 204 -11.00 -23.98 10.59
CA LEU A 204 -12.29 -23.60 10.02
C LEU A 204 -12.77 -24.61 8.99
N SER A 205 -12.19 -25.81 8.95
CA SER A 205 -12.53 -26.84 7.98
C SER A 205 -13.99 -27.35 8.10
N ASP A 206 -14.62 -27.15 9.26
CA ASP A 206 -15.97 -27.61 9.58
C ASP A 206 -17.03 -26.47 9.49
N ILE A 207 -16.65 -25.26 9.01
CA ILE A 207 -17.53 -24.12 8.80
C ILE A 207 -17.68 -23.88 7.29
#